data_a0b09974fd25d549bb07bbb50c2cc72f
#
_entry.id   a0b09974fd25d549bb07bbb50c2cc72f
#
_cell.length_a   1.000
_cell.length_b   1.000
_cell.length_c   1.000
_cell.angle_alpha   90.00
_cell.angle_beta   90.00
_cell.angle_gamma   90.00
#
_symmetry.space_group_name_H-M   'P 1'
#
loop_
_entity.id
_entity.type
_entity.pdbx_description
1 polymer ?
#
loop_
_entity_poly.entity_id
_entity_poly.type
_entity_poly.pdbx_seq_one_letter_code
_entity_poly.pdbx_strand_id
1 'polypeptide(L)'
;ALVSTQLKNEWLDVVHADDVPPDQFIATIEHDPNMFEGRYFLAFTTVDKQSGINHFEVKEDDPERLDFVRGKNDHAEFVTSPSLYYFELKDQELKSRITVRAVDNARNHTDQILPPLRGEYARSPGTPDTAREKSPLLWLVYGSIPLLLLLSAGYFFFLRRKQDAGVADTTTSTEEQPYDEHPHTPA
;
A
#
# COMPACT_ATOMS: atom_id res chain seq x y z
N ALA A 1 -47.40 29.17 -24.71
CA ALA A 1 -46.10 29.83 -24.91
C ALA A 1 -45.58 30.51 -23.64
N LEU A 2 -46.39 31.26 -22.87
CA LEU A 2 -45.93 31.98 -21.66
C LEU A 2 -45.45 31.06 -20.53
N VAL A 3 -46.18 29.96 -20.25
CA VAL A 3 -45.82 28.99 -19.19
C VAL A 3 -44.45 28.32 -19.48
N SER A 4 -44.20 27.99 -20.74
CA SER A 4 -42.92 27.39 -21.16
C SER A 4 -41.73 28.34 -20.95
N THR A 5 -41.94 29.63 -21.18
CA THR A 5 -40.87 30.63 -20.98
C THR A 5 -40.58 30.86 -19.48
N GLN A 6 -41.61 30.88 -18.65
CA GLN A 6 -41.44 31.03 -17.21
C GLN A 6 -40.70 29.87 -16.59
N LEU A 7 -41.09 28.63 -16.88
CA LEU A 7 -40.37 27.41 -16.39
C LEU A 7 -38.90 27.38 -16.82
N LYS A 8 -38.62 27.81 -18.05
CA LYS A 8 -37.25 27.94 -18.54
C LYS A 8 -36.42 28.95 -17.73
N ASN A 9 -36.99 30.10 -17.41
CA ASN A 9 -36.31 31.13 -16.63
C ASN A 9 -36.05 30.65 -15.20
N GLU A 10 -37.04 30.03 -14.54
CA GLU A 10 -36.90 29.45 -13.21
C GLU A 10 -35.79 28.38 -13.16
N TRP A 11 -35.70 27.52 -14.19
CA TRP A 11 -34.63 26.55 -14.29
C TRP A 11 -33.26 27.21 -14.50
N LEU A 12 -33.16 28.22 -15.33
CA LEU A 12 -31.92 28.98 -15.53
C LEU A 12 -31.46 29.66 -14.24
N ASP A 13 -32.39 30.19 -13.45
CA ASP A 13 -32.07 30.76 -12.14
C ASP A 13 -31.48 29.71 -11.17
N VAL A 14 -32.01 28.46 -11.15
CA VAL A 14 -31.46 27.37 -10.40
C VAL A 14 -30.05 27.02 -10.87
N VAL A 15 -29.83 26.90 -12.18
CA VAL A 15 -28.50 26.61 -12.75
C VAL A 15 -27.49 27.70 -12.42
N HIS A 16 -27.88 28.97 -12.51
CA HIS A 16 -26.98 30.10 -12.21
C HIS A 16 -26.64 30.23 -10.71
N ALA A 17 -27.53 29.75 -9.85
CA ALA A 17 -27.33 29.77 -8.39
C ALA A 17 -26.58 28.53 -7.85
N ASP A 18 -26.37 27.54 -8.69
CA ASP A 18 -25.74 26.29 -8.29
C ASP A 18 -24.23 26.43 -8.26
N ASP A 19 -23.65 26.33 -7.07
CA ASP A 19 -22.20 26.30 -6.78
C ASP A 19 -21.75 24.99 -6.16
N VAL A 20 -22.63 23.98 -6.11
CA VAL A 20 -22.37 22.68 -5.49
C VAL A 20 -22.07 21.65 -6.57
N PRO A 21 -20.91 21.00 -6.55
CA PRO A 21 -20.59 19.97 -7.54
C PRO A 21 -21.42 18.70 -7.33
N PRO A 22 -21.52 17.83 -8.36
CA PRO A 22 -22.14 16.51 -8.26
C PRO A 22 -21.65 15.71 -7.05
N ASP A 23 -22.54 14.92 -6.46
CA ASP A 23 -22.20 14.05 -5.34
C ASP A 23 -21.04 13.09 -5.70
N GLN A 24 -20.23 12.71 -4.71
CA GLN A 24 -19.18 11.72 -4.88
C GLN A 24 -19.77 10.39 -5.36
N PHE A 25 -19.07 9.72 -6.26
CA PHE A 25 -19.53 8.49 -6.88
C PHE A 25 -18.40 7.47 -7.02
N ILE A 26 -18.77 6.25 -7.39
CA ILE A 26 -17.83 5.17 -7.70
C ILE A 26 -18.01 4.82 -9.17
N ALA A 27 -16.93 4.85 -9.92
CA ALA A 27 -16.84 4.26 -11.25
C ALA A 27 -16.19 2.88 -11.13
N THR A 28 -16.70 1.90 -11.86
CA THR A 28 -16.18 0.52 -11.90
C THR A 28 -15.82 0.14 -13.32
N ILE A 29 -14.77 -0.69 -13.47
CA ILE A 29 -14.41 -1.32 -14.73
C ILE A 29 -15.12 -2.66 -14.80
N GLU A 30 -15.94 -2.84 -15.82
CA GLU A 30 -16.79 -4.00 -16.02
C GLU A 30 -16.44 -4.72 -17.34
N HIS A 31 -16.87 -5.97 -17.44
CA HIS A 31 -16.74 -6.80 -18.63
C HIS A 31 -17.99 -7.69 -18.75
N ASP A 32 -18.75 -7.51 -19.82
CA ASP A 32 -19.93 -8.33 -20.13
C ASP A 32 -19.88 -8.76 -21.62
N PRO A 33 -19.93 -10.06 -21.93
CA PRO A 33 -19.93 -10.54 -23.31
C PRO A 33 -21.03 -9.97 -24.20
N ASN A 34 -22.13 -9.51 -23.60
CA ASN A 34 -23.28 -8.96 -24.33
C ASN A 34 -23.22 -7.43 -24.47
N MET A 35 -22.27 -6.77 -23.84
CA MET A 35 -22.06 -5.34 -23.92
C MET A 35 -20.72 -5.02 -24.61
N PHE A 36 -20.70 -4.02 -25.48
CA PHE A 36 -19.52 -3.54 -26.17
C PHE A 36 -18.69 -4.69 -26.82
N GLU A 37 -19.37 -5.70 -27.38
CA GLU A 37 -18.73 -6.85 -28.01
C GLU A 37 -17.77 -7.64 -27.07
N GLY A 38 -18.05 -7.64 -25.76
CA GLY A 38 -17.20 -8.26 -24.76
C GLY A 38 -15.93 -7.47 -24.46
N ARG A 39 -15.93 -6.16 -24.71
CA ARG A 39 -14.81 -5.27 -24.34
C ARG A 39 -15.01 -4.72 -22.94
N TYR A 40 -13.92 -4.31 -22.31
CA TYR A 40 -13.97 -3.62 -21.03
C TYR A 40 -14.61 -2.25 -21.19
N PHE A 41 -15.44 -1.89 -20.22
CA PHE A 41 -16.11 -0.60 -20.16
C PHE A 41 -16.20 -0.09 -18.73
N LEU A 42 -16.47 1.20 -18.58
CA LEU A 42 -16.80 1.82 -17.29
C LEU A 42 -18.29 1.78 -17.06
N ALA A 43 -18.69 1.49 -15.82
CA ALA A 43 -20.01 1.76 -15.30
C ALA A 43 -19.90 2.82 -14.21
N PHE A 44 -20.73 3.86 -14.27
CA PHE A 44 -20.73 4.96 -13.31
C PHE A 44 -22.13 5.57 -13.20
N THR A 45 -22.41 6.18 -12.06
CA THR A 45 -23.62 6.97 -11.86
C THR A 45 -23.40 7.91 -10.68
N THR A 46 -23.97 9.11 -10.78
CA THR A 46 -24.06 10.04 -9.67
C THR A 46 -25.32 10.89 -9.82
N VAL A 47 -25.57 11.72 -8.82
CA VAL A 47 -26.66 12.69 -8.82
C VAL A 47 -26.08 14.08 -8.49
N ASP A 48 -26.74 15.06 -9.04
CA ASP A 48 -26.64 16.43 -8.58
C ASP A 48 -28.02 16.91 -8.13
N LYS A 49 -28.09 17.55 -6.95
CA LYS A 49 -29.35 17.88 -6.29
C LYS A 49 -29.89 19.24 -6.67
N GLN A 50 -29.07 20.06 -7.32
CA GLN A 50 -29.46 21.42 -7.68
C GLN A 50 -29.73 21.52 -9.16
N SER A 51 -28.71 21.62 -9.99
CA SER A 51 -28.87 21.81 -11.43
C SER A 51 -29.00 20.51 -12.23
N GLY A 52 -28.66 19.35 -11.61
CA GLY A 52 -28.68 18.04 -12.23
C GLY A 52 -27.46 17.77 -13.10
N ILE A 53 -27.20 16.47 -13.37
CA ILE A 53 -26.06 16.04 -14.20
C ILE A 53 -26.28 16.45 -15.66
N ASN A 54 -25.29 17.08 -16.25
CA ASN A 54 -25.23 17.43 -17.66
C ASN A 54 -24.63 16.26 -18.47
N HIS A 55 -23.40 15.88 -18.15
CA HIS A 55 -22.68 14.82 -18.86
C HIS A 55 -21.54 14.25 -18.02
N PHE A 56 -20.96 13.17 -18.51
CA PHE A 56 -19.70 12.64 -18.01
C PHE A 56 -18.59 12.79 -19.04
N GLU A 57 -17.37 12.98 -18.55
CA GLU A 57 -16.15 13.00 -19.34
C GLU A 57 -15.21 11.92 -18.82
N VAL A 58 -14.51 11.25 -19.73
CA VAL A 58 -13.53 10.20 -19.39
C VAL A 58 -12.18 10.54 -20.00
N LYS A 59 -11.13 10.36 -19.22
CA LYS A 59 -9.74 10.50 -19.65
C LYS A 59 -8.97 9.24 -19.30
N GLU A 60 -8.30 8.65 -20.29
CA GLU A 60 -7.44 7.49 -20.15
C GLU A 60 -5.97 7.91 -20.31
N ASP A 61 -5.22 7.99 -19.21
CA ASP A 61 -3.81 8.37 -19.19
C ASP A 61 -2.92 7.12 -19.29
N ASP A 62 -2.20 6.95 -20.39
CA ASP A 62 -1.24 5.87 -20.58
C ASP A 62 0.02 6.10 -19.72
N PRO A 63 0.30 5.26 -18.73
CA PRO A 63 1.43 5.44 -17.83
C PRO A 63 2.79 5.12 -18.48
N GLU A 64 2.82 4.41 -19.61
CA GLU A 64 4.07 4.07 -20.31
C GLU A 64 4.61 5.25 -21.13
N ARG A 65 3.82 6.30 -21.31
CA ARG A 65 4.29 7.51 -21.99
C ARG A 65 5.24 8.26 -21.06
N LEU A 66 6.43 8.56 -21.57
CA LEU A 66 7.49 9.28 -20.86
C LEU A 66 7.05 10.62 -20.26
N ASP A 67 6.02 11.22 -20.81
CA ASP A 67 5.43 12.50 -20.37
C ASP A 67 4.73 12.36 -19.02
N PHE A 68 4.18 11.19 -18.69
CA PHE A 68 3.56 10.89 -17.40
C PHE A 68 4.57 10.99 -16.25
N VAL A 69 5.79 10.48 -16.45
CA VAL A 69 6.87 10.49 -15.45
C VAL A 69 7.35 11.93 -15.13
N ARG A 70 7.20 12.85 -16.07
CA ARG A 70 7.62 14.26 -15.92
C ARG A 70 6.53 15.20 -15.42
N GLY A 71 5.33 14.70 -15.12
CA GLY A 71 4.21 15.53 -14.68
C GLY A 71 3.60 16.40 -15.79
N LYS A 72 4.01 16.20 -17.05
CA LYS A 72 3.41 16.80 -18.23
C LYS A 72 2.32 15.89 -18.79
N ASN A 73 1.14 15.99 -18.20
CA ASN A 73 -0.04 15.21 -18.62
C ASN A 73 -0.79 15.86 -19.80
N ASP A 74 -0.10 16.51 -20.70
CA ASP A 74 -0.71 17.37 -21.72
C ASP A 74 -1.35 16.63 -22.91
N HIS A 75 -1.40 15.29 -22.92
CA HIS A 75 -1.80 14.57 -24.12
C HIS A 75 -3.01 13.64 -24.01
N ALA A 76 -3.54 13.40 -22.83
CA ALA A 76 -4.82 12.73 -22.70
C ALA A 76 -5.92 13.78 -22.50
N GLU A 77 -6.77 13.91 -23.50
CA GLU A 77 -7.93 14.81 -23.44
C GLU A 77 -9.13 14.09 -22.82
N PHE A 78 -9.97 14.86 -22.13
CA PHE A 78 -11.27 14.39 -21.72
C PHE A 78 -12.16 14.15 -22.94
N VAL A 79 -12.80 12.99 -22.98
CA VAL A 79 -13.78 12.62 -24.00
C VAL A 79 -15.14 12.56 -23.33
N THR A 80 -16.11 13.30 -23.88
CA THR A 80 -17.49 13.24 -23.41
C THR A 80 -18.07 11.84 -23.61
N SER A 81 -18.61 11.26 -22.55
CA SER A 81 -19.27 9.97 -22.63
C SER A 81 -20.58 10.08 -23.44
N PRO A 82 -20.85 9.14 -24.36
CA PRO A 82 -22.13 9.09 -25.06
C PRO A 82 -23.31 8.64 -24.18
N SER A 83 -23.03 8.18 -22.97
CA SER A 83 -24.02 7.69 -22.00
C SER A 83 -23.77 8.29 -20.63
N LEU A 84 -24.84 8.44 -19.84
CA LEU A 84 -24.76 8.82 -18.42
C LEU A 84 -24.43 7.65 -17.48
N TYR A 85 -24.21 6.45 -18.02
CA TYR A 85 -24.02 5.25 -17.22
C TYR A 85 -22.82 4.40 -17.62
N TYR A 86 -22.44 4.42 -18.91
CA TYR A 86 -21.44 3.52 -19.48
C TYR A 86 -20.51 4.23 -20.45
N PHE A 87 -19.25 3.82 -20.45
CA PHE A 87 -18.26 4.30 -21.41
C PHE A 87 -17.34 3.16 -21.81
N GLU A 88 -17.24 2.83 -23.10
CA GLU A 88 -16.33 1.83 -23.61
C GLU A 88 -14.88 2.31 -23.51
N LEU A 89 -14.01 1.52 -22.86
CA LEU A 89 -12.60 1.86 -22.73
C LEU A 89 -11.86 1.65 -24.05
N LYS A 90 -10.97 2.56 -24.38
CA LYS A 90 -10.03 2.42 -25.49
C LYS A 90 -8.90 1.45 -25.11
N ASP A 91 -8.38 1.59 -23.88
CA ASP A 91 -7.36 0.72 -23.32
C ASP A 91 -7.97 -0.57 -22.78
N GLN A 92 -7.98 -1.60 -23.64
CA GLN A 92 -8.44 -2.95 -23.29
C GLN A 92 -7.41 -3.77 -22.49
N GLU A 93 -6.19 -3.28 -22.35
CA GLU A 93 -5.16 -3.91 -21.51
C GLU A 93 -5.20 -3.45 -20.07
N LEU A 94 -6.02 -2.44 -19.76
CA LEU A 94 -6.24 -1.88 -18.41
C LEU A 94 -4.96 -1.37 -17.74
N LYS A 95 -4.06 -0.81 -18.52
CA LYS A 95 -2.79 -0.23 -18.08
C LYS A 95 -2.89 1.25 -17.78
N SER A 96 -3.92 1.91 -18.31
CA SER A 96 -4.15 3.35 -18.15
C SER A 96 -4.72 3.69 -16.78
N ARG A 97 -4.31 4.84 -16.25
CA ARG A 97 -5.03 5.52 -15.19
C ARG A 97 -6.24 6.21 -15.80
N ILE A 98 -7.41 5.99 -15.23
CA ILE A 98 -8.65 6.51 -15.75
C ILE A 98 -9.17 7.59 -14.82
N THR A 99 -9.55 8.75 -15.35
CA THR A 99 -10.28 9.78 -14.63
C THR A 99 -11.67 9.90 -15.22
N VAL A 100 -12.69 9.71 -14.39
CA VAL A 100 -14.09 9.92 -14.74
C VAL A 100 -14.55 11.20 -14.07
N ARG A 101 -15.07 12.13 -14.83
CA ARG A 101 -15.57 13.42 -14.39
C ARG A 101 -17.07 13.51 -14.62
N ALA A 102 -17.83 13.76 -13.56
CA ALA A 102 -19.24 14.14 -13.65
C ALA A 102 -19.34 15.67 -13.71
N VAL A 103 -20.08 16.19 -14.66
CA VAL A 103 -20.29 17.63 -14.85
C VAL A 103 -21.78 17.92 -14.73
N ASP A 104 -22.17 18.92 -13.92
CA ASP A 104 -23.54 19.40 -13.79
C ASP A 104 -23.90 20.43 -14.85
N ASN A 105 -25.13 20.91 -14.80
CA ASN A 105 -25.59 21.96 -15.72
C ASN A 105 -25.03 23.36 -15.40
N ALA A 106 -24.51 23.57 -14.20
CA ALA A 106 -23.83 24.81 -13.79
C ALA A 106 -22.32 24.78 -14.08
N ARG A 107 -21.79 23.65 -14.60
CA ARG A 107 -20.37 23.37 -14.91
C ARG A 107 -19.50 23.11 -13.70
N ASN A 108 -20.07 22.86 -12.51
CA ASN A 108 -19.28 22.27 -11.44
C ASN A 108 -19.00 20.79 -11.77
N HIS A 109 -17.95 20.23 -11.18
CA HIS A 109 -17.58 18.85 -11.49
C HIS A 109 -17.01 18.12 -10.28
N THR A 110 -17.15 16.78 -10.30
CA THR A 110 -16.55 15.86 -9.37
C THR A 110 -15.80 14.78 -10.13
N ASP A 111 -14.55 14.53 -9.74
CA ASP A 111 -13.67 13.57 -10.40
C ASP A 111 -13.53 12.30 -9.55
N GLN A 112 -13.61 11.15 -10.22
CA GLN A 112 -13.26 9.84 -9.69
C GLN A 112 -12.04 9.29 -10.46
N ILE A 113 -10.98 8.89 -9.73
CA ILE A 113 -9.77 8.35 -10.33
C ILE A 113 -9.67 6.87 -10.05
N LEU A 114 -9.48 6.08 -11.12
CA LEU A 114 -9.22 4.65 -11.06
C LEU A 114 -7.75 4.40 -11.43
N PRO A 115 -7.00 3.68 -10.56
CA PRO A 115 -5.63 3.28 -10.89
C PRO A 115 -5.63 2.23 -12.00
N PRO A 116 -4.50 2.05 -12.71
CA PRO A 116 -4.30 0.93 -13.61
C PRO A 116 -4.54 -0.40 -12.90
N LEU A 117 -5.26 -1.33 -13.53
CA LEU A 117 -5.49 -2.67 -13.01
C LEU A 117 -4.39 -3.66 -13.39
N ARG A 118 -3.64 -3.37 -14.46
CA ARG A 118 -2.55 -4.20 -14.98
C ARG A 118 -1.33 -3.34 -15.31
N GLY A 119 -0.19 -4.00 -15.46
CA GLY A 119 1.07 -3.32 -15.78
C GLY A 119 1.90 -2.98 -14.55
N GLU A 120 3.03 -2.35 -14.77
CA GLU A 120 3.98 -1.98 -13.73
C GLU A 120 3.41 -0.96 -12.73
N TYR A 121 2.44 -0.17 -13.15
CA TYR A 121 1.79 0.90 -12.37
C TYR A 121 0.48 0.48 -11.71
N ALA A 122 0.10 -0.81 -11.78
CA ALA A 122 -1.10 -1.37 -11.16
C ALA A 122 -1.07 -1.37 -9.61
N ARG A 123 -0.21 -0.54 -9.01
CA ARG A 123 -0.12 -0.37 -7.57
C ARG A 123 -1.11 0.69 -7.11
N SER A 124 -2.04 0.29 -6.25
CA SER A 124 -2.96 1.22 -5.59
C SER A 124 -2.19 2.39 -4.96
N PRO A 125 -2.54 3.66 -5.28
CA PRO A 125 -2.09 4.78 -4.50
C PRO A 125 -2.75 4.70 -3.13
N GLY A 126 -2.06 4.16 -2.13
CA GLY A 126 -2.57 4.06 -0.76
C GLY A 126 -2.29 2.76 -0.02
N THR A 127 -1.83 1.72 -0.67
CA THR A 127 -1.11 0.67 0.06
C THR A 127 0.27 1.24 0.40
N PRO A 128 0.56 1.50 1.70
CA PRO A 128 1.93 1.79 2.07
C PRO A 128 2.76 0.64 1.53
N ASP A 129 3.87 0.98 0.91
CA ASP A 129 4.82 0.04 0.33
C ASP A 129 5.33 -0.89 1.44
N THR A 130 4.52 -1.91 1.78
CA THR A 130 4.90 -3.01 2.67
C THR A 130 5.65 -4.09 1.89
N ALA A 131 5.94 -3.87 0.61
CA ALA A 131 7.15 -4.37 0.01
C ALA A 131 8.32 -3.61 0.65
N ARG A 132 8.34 -3.68 1.98
CA ARG A 132 9.43 -3.30 2.82
C ARG A 132 10.71 -3.76 2.14
N GLU A 133 11.38 -2.82 1.54
CA GLU A 133 12.82 -2.89 1.44
C GLU A 133 13.28 -3.37 2.81
N LYS A 134 13.68 -4.63 2.89
CA LYS A 134 14.25 -5.20 4.11
C LYS A 134 15.47 -4.35 4.36
N SER A 135 15.29 -3.32 5.20
CA SER A 135 16.35 -2.39 5.48
C SER A 135 17.54 -3.23 5.90
N PRO A 136 18.72 -3.03 5.30
CA PRO A 136 19.91 -3.81 5.66
C PRO A 136 20.22 -3.71 7.16
N LEU A 137 19.66 -2.70 7.83
CA LEU A 137 19.75 -2.51 9.28
C LEU A 137 19.10 -3.65 10.09
N LEU A 138 18.01 -4.24 9.62
CA LEU A 138 17.38 -5.38 10.32
C LEU A 138 18.24 -6.64 10.25
N TRP A 139 18.96 -6.86 9.15
CA TRP A 139 19.93 -7.93 9.06
C TRP A 139 21.12 -7.74 10.02
N LEU A 140 21.54 -6.50 10.25
CA LEU A 140 22.58 -6.16 11.24
C LEU A 140 22.09 -6.43 12.67
N VAL A 141 20.84 -6.15 13.00
CA VAL A 141 20.28 -6.39 14.34
C VAL A 141 20.05 -7.89 14.58
N TYR A 142 19.42 -8.60 13.66
CA TYR A 142 19.13 -10.04 13.85
C TYR A 142 20.34 -10.95 13.57
N GLY A 143 21.27 -10.53 12.71
CA GLY A 143 22.51 -11.27 12.44
C GLY A 143 23.54 -11.16 13.55
N SER A 144 23.54 -10.07 14.33
CA SER A 144 24.50 -9.88 15.44
C SER A 144 24.11 -10.62 16.71
N ILE A 145 22.84 -10.93 16.95
CA ILE A 145 22.38 -11.64 18.14
C ILE A 145 23.01 -13.04 18.27
N PRO A 146 23.00 -13.93 17.25
CA PRO A 146 23.63 -15.23 17.35
C PRO A 146 25.16 -15.15 17.52
N LEU A 147 25.79 -14.14 16.92
CA LEU A 147 27.23 -13.95 17.08
C LEU A 147 27.59 -13.54 18.51
N LEU A 148 26.82 -12.65 19.14
CA LEU A 148 27.01 -12.26 20.53
C LEU A 148 26.78 -13.44 21.50
N LEU A 149 25.79 -14.28 21.23
CA LEU A 149 25.54 -15.50 22.02
C LEU A 149 26.70 -16.52 21.92
N LEU A 150 27.25 -16.70 20.72
CA LEU A 150 28.41 -17.56 20.52
C LEU A 150 29.65 -17.03 21.23
N LEU A 151 29.91 -15.73 21.18
CA LEU A 151 31.02 -15.08 21.87
C LEU A 151 30.85 -15.17 23.39
N SER A 152 29.65 -14.99 23.93
CA SER A 152 29.35 -15.09 25.35
C SER A 152 29.51 -16.56 25.86
N ALA A 153 29.04 -17.53 25.08
CA ALA A 153 29.22 -18.94 25.40
C ALA A 153 30.71 -19.37 25.38
N GLY A 154 31.45 -18.88 24.37
CA GLY A 154 32.91 -19.11 24.27
C GLY A 154 33.66 -18.49 25.44
N TYR A 155 33.31 -17.25 25.84
CA TYR A 155 33.89 -16.57 27.00
C TYR A 155 33.59 -17.30 28.31
N PHE A 156 32.35 -17.77 28.50
CA PHE A 156 31.94 -18.53 29.67
C PHE A 156 32.69 -19.87 29.76
N PHE A 157 32.86 -20.57 28.64
CA PHE A 157 33.62 -21.81 28.57
C PHE A 157 35.12 -21.61 28.89
N PHE A 158 35.70 -20.49 28.40
CA PHE A 158 37.07 -20.12 28.70
C PHE A 158 37.29 -19.81 30.19
N LEU A 159 36.37 -19.10 30.84
CA LEU A 159 36.41 -18.82 32.27
C LEU A 159 36.30 -20.09 33.10
N ARG A 160 35.41 -21.02 32.72
CA ARG A 160 35.25 -22.31 33.41
C ARG A 160 36.51 -23.16 33.33
N ARG A 161 37.15 -23.19 32.15
CA ARG A 161 38.40 -23.91 31.95
C ARG A 161 39.56 -23.35 32.79
N LYS A 162 39.57 -22.05 33.08
CA LYS A 162 40.55 -21.44 33.98
C LYS A 162 40.31 -21.80 35.45
N GLN A 163 39.08 -22.00 35.88
CA GLN A 163 38.77 -22.45 37.25
C GLN A 163 39.19 -23.90 37.48
N ASP A 164 38.99 -24.78 36.51
CA ASP A 164 39.38 -26.20 36.62
C ASP A 164 40.90 -26.38 36.60
N ALA A 165 41.66 -25.49 36.00
CA ALA A 165 43.11 -25.49 35.98
C ALA A 165 43.73 -25.00 37.32
N GLY A 166 43.00 -24.26 38.14
CA GLY A 166 43.44 -23.74 39.43
C GLY A 166 43.23 -24.68 40.61
N VAL A 167 42.48 -25.77 40.44
CA VAL A 167 42.19 -26.78 41.51
C VAL A 167 43.17 -27.95 41.53
N ALA A 168 43.99 -28.10 40.49
CA ALA A 168 44.90 -29.24 40.37
C ALA A 168 46.24 -29.10 41.12
N ASP A 169 46.50 -27.99 41.83
CA ASP A 169 47.83 -27.73 42.44
C ASP A 169 47.85 -27.69 43.98
N THR A 170 46.83 -28.27 44.67
CA THR A 170 46.72 -28.21 46.10
C THR A 170 46.51 -29.59 46.75
N THR A 171 47.11 -30.62 46.19
CA THR A 171 47.12 -31.93 46.87
C THR A 171 48.47 -32.64 46.72
N THR A 172 49.50 -32.15 47.40
CA THR A 172 50.68 -32.97 47.75
C THR A 172 51.41 -32.27 48.87
N SER A 173 51.09 -32.62 50.13
CA SER A 173 51.97 -32.74 51.28
C SER A 173 51.13 -33.11 52.49
N THR A 174 50.92 -34.39 52.67
CA THR A 174 50.62 -34.95 53.98
C THR A 174 51.81 -35.76 54.33
N GLU A 175 52.57 -35.20 55.21
CA GLU A 175 53.75 -35.79 55.92
C GLU A 175 53.27 -36.90 56.83
N GLU A 176 53.85 -38.05 56.61
CA GLU A 176 53.69 -39.31 57.39
C GLU A 176 54.44 -39.14 58.69
N GLN A 177 53.79 -39.17 59.87
CA GLN A 177 54.44 -39.34 61.15
C GLN A 177 54.27 -40.78 61.67
N PRO A 178 55.33 -41.37 62.22
CA PRO A 178 55.32 -42.79 62.64
C PRO A 178 54.64 -42.95 64.00
N TYR A 179 53.96 -44.05 64.12
CA TYR A 179 53.25 -44.54 65.29
C TYR A 179 54.24 -45.24 66.22
N ASP A 180 54.38 -44.73 67.46
CA ASP A 180 55.13 -45.33 68.53
C ASP A 180 54.24 -46.35 69.33
N GLU A 181 54.70 -47.55 69.37
CA GLU A 181 54.16 -48.68 70.08
C GLU A 181 54.60 -48.59 71.54
N HIS A 182 53.69 -48.66 72.51
CA HIS A 182 54.00 -49.08 73.87
C HIS A 182 52.93 -50.02 74.45
N PRO A 183 53.41 -51.12 75.02
CA PRO A 183 52.57 -52.17 75.60
C PRO A 183 52.27 -51.94 77.07
N HIS A 184 51.12 -52.25 77.53
CA HIS A 184 50.84 -52.48 78.93
C HIS A 184 49.95 -53.71 79.15
N THR A 185 50.51 -54.64 79.79
CA THR A 185 49.98 -55.86 80.47
C THR A 185 49.63 -55.51 81.91
N PRO A 186 49.10 -56.39 82.71
CA PRO A 186 47.73 -56.59 83.16
C PRO A 186 47.51 -56.39 84.64
N ALA A 187 46.33 -56.34 85.03
CA ALA A 187 45.86 -56.94 86.32
C ALA A 187 44.32 -57.06 86.26
#